data_3558b79627c535145ee39e5d16cc3004
#
_entry.id   3558b79627c535145ee39e5d16cc3004
#
_cell.length_a   1.000
_cell.length_b   1.000
_cell.length_c   1.000
_cell.angle_alpha   90.00
_cell.angle_beta   90.00
_cell.angle_gamma   90.00
#
_symmetry.space_group_name_H-M   'P 1'
#
loop_
_entity.id
_entity.type
_entity.pdbx_description
1 polymer ?
#
loop_
_entity_poly.entity_id
_entity_poly.type
_entity_poly.pdbx_seq_one_letter_code
_entity_poly.pdbx_strand_id
1 'polypeptide(L)'
;KLAGTNKMPIEAHVLQAFVTEPLKPLINTVVTWGAGHLYISQSDKGGLVFGGDLDGYNSYAQRGNLPIFEHVAAAAVTMFPNLSRLKLLRNWGGIMDMSMDGSPIICKGPLPGLYLNAGWCYGGFKATPAAGWCFAYTIAKDEPHNLNAAFTLDRFYNGRELDEGGAGPYPAHQ
;
A
#
# COMPACT_ATOMS: atom_id res chain seq x y z
N LYS A 1 20.29 -10.75 -0.34
CA LYS A 1 21.57 -11.51 -0.32
C LYS A 1 22.64 -10.87 -1.22
N LEU A 2 22.28 -10.39 -2.43
CA LEU A 2 23.25 -9.78 -3.36
C LEU A 2 23.83 -8.45 -2.83
N ALA A 3 23.10 -7.73 -2.01
CA ALA A 3 23.50 -6.42 -1.45
C ALA A 3 23.98 -6.53 0.01
N GLY A 4 24.39 -7.70 0.49
CA GLY A 4 24.87 -7.90 1.86
C GLY A 4 23.78 -7.79 2.94
N THR A 5 22.54 -7.57 2.56
CA THR A 5 21.39 -7.56 3.48
C THR A 5 20.88 -8.99 3.65
N ASN A 6 20.98 -9.53 4.84
CA ASN A 6 20.49 -10.88 5.11
C ASN A 6 18.98 -10.99 5.10
N LYS A 7 18.27 -9.93 5.49
CA LYS A 7 16.82 -9.86 5.51
C LYS A 7 16.37 -8.39 5.39
N MET A 8 15.60 -8.07 4.37
CA MET A 8 14.88 -6.80 4.32
C MET A 8 13.58 -6.99 5.09
N PRO A 9 13.20 -6.07 5.98
CA PRO A 9 11.92 -6.13 6.71
C PRO A 9 10.76 -5.67 5.81
N ILE A 10 10.63 -6.32 4.67
CA ILE A 10 9.63 -6.04 3.65
C ILE A 10 9.04 -7.36 3.18
N GLU A 11 7.72 -7.43 3.11
CA GLU A 11 6.99 -8.53 2.51
C GLU A 11 6.17 -8.08 1.31
N ALA A 12 5.94 -9.01 0.38
CA ALA A 12 5.09 -8.76 -0.78
C ALA A 12 3.67 -9.24 -0.48
N HIS A 13 2.69 -8.35 -0.53
CA HIS A 13 1.28 -8.66 -0.35
C HIS A 13 0.48 -8.23 -1.57
N VAL A 14 -0.51 -9.03 -1.95
CA VAL A 14 -1.36 -8.71 -3.09
C VAL A 14 -2.51 -7.82 -2.64
N LEU A 15 -2.59 -6.63 -3.22
CA LEU A 15 -3.74 -5.74 -3.12
C LEU A 15 -4.64 -5.96 -4.34
N GLN A 16 -5.95 -6.08 -4.13
CA GLN A 16 -6.89 -6.30 -5.20
C GLN A 16 -7.76 -5.08 -5.48
N ALA A 17 -8.06 -4.89 -6.74
CA ALA A 17 -8.98 -3.86 -7.20
C ALA A 17 -10.01 -4.45 -8.17
N PHE A 18 -11.16 -3.82 -8.22
CA PHE A 18 -12.35 -4.27 -8.95
C PHE A 18 -12.95 -3.12 -9.75
N VAL A 19 -13.60 -3.45 -10.87
CA VAL A 19 -14.37 -2.47 -11.65
C VAL A 19 -15.72 -3.05 -12.02
N THR A 20 -16.77 -2.22 -11.86
CA THR A 20 -18.15 -2.58 -12.18
C THR A 20 -18.50 -2.21 -13.62
N GLU A 21 -19.68 -2.69 -14.06
CA GLU A 21 -20.39 -2.11 -15.18
C GLU A 21 -20.65 -0.60 -14.92
N PRO A 22 -20.79 0.20 -16.00
CA PRO A 22 -21.01 1.64 -15.88
C PRO A 22 -22.39 1.96 -15.32
N LEU A 23 -22.43 2.99 -14.48
CA LEU A 23 -23.63 3.58 -13.90
C LEU A 23 -23.77 5.04 -14.31
N LYS A 24 -24.96 5.60 -14.08
CA LYS A 24 -25.12 7.05 -14.03
C LYS A 24 -24.23 7.63 -12.90
N PRO A 25 -23.81 8.90 -13.01
CA PRO A 25 -23.03 9.54 -11.97
C PRO A 25 -23.67 9.38 -10.58
N LEU A 26 -22.93 8.78 -9.66
CA LEU A 26 -23.35 8.49 -8.29
C LEU A 26 -22.37 9.06 -7.28
N ILE A 27 -21.07 8.90 -7.55
CA ILE A 27 -19.99 9.32 -6.67
C ILE A 27 -19.06 10.25 -7.45
N ASN A 28 -18.88 11.47 -6.99
CA ASN A 28 -18.03 12.49 -7.62
C ASN A 28 -16.77 12.81 -6.82
N THR A 29 -16.46 11.99 -5.85
CA THR A 29 -15.24 12.05 -5.05
C THR A 29 -14.77 10.63 -4.70
N VAL A 30 -13.53 10.49 -4.27
CA VAL A 30 -13.05 9.21 -3.69
C VAL A 30 -13.58 9.09 -2.27
N VAL A 31 -14.21 7.98 -1.96
CA VAL A 31 -14.67 7.64 -0.62
C VAL A 31 -13.77 6.54 -0.07
N THR A 32 -13.31 6.69 1.17
CA THR A 32 -12.51 5.69 1.87
C THR A 32 -13.18 5.34 3.20
N TRP A 33 -13.13 4.06 3.55
CA TRP A 33 -13.63 3.55 4.82
C TRP A 33 -12.56 2.64 5.45
N GLY A 34 -11.80 3.20 6.40
CA GLY A 34 -10.66 2.52 7.02
C GLY A 34 -11.04 1.21 7.73
N ALA A 35 -12.08 1.22 8.55
CA ALA A 35 -12.55 0.03 9.27
C ALA A 35 -13.07 -1.10 8.35
N GLY A 36 -13.49 -0.77 7.13
CA GLY A 36 -13.94 -1.74 6.12
C GLY A 36 -12.88 -2.05 5.08
N HIS A 37 -11.67 -1.55 5.24
CA HIS A 37 -10.58 -1.70 4.26
C HIS A 37 -11.07 -1.44 2.83
N LEU A 38 -11.81 -0.34 2.63
CA LEU A 38 -12.46 -0.02 1.36
C LEU A 38 -12.07 1.37 0.87
N TYR A 39 -11.74 1.47 -0.38
CA TYR A 39 -11.84 2.71 -1.16
C TYR A 39 -12.76 2.49 -2.36
N ILE A 40 -13.48 3.52 -2.77
CA ILE A 40 -14.35 3.49 -3.94
C ILE A 40 -14.36 4.86 -4.63
N SER A 41 -14.32 4.84 -5.95
CA SER A 41 -14.48 6.02 -6.80
C SER A 41 -15.23 5.66 -8.06
N GLN A 42 -15.80 6.65 -8.72
CA GLN A 42 -16.43 6.46 -10.02
C GLN A 42 -15.59 7.11 -11.11
N SER A 43 -15.35 6.38 -12.19
CA SER A 43 -14.67 6.89 -13.36
C SER A 43 -15.59 7.81 -14.18
N ASP A 44 -15.01 8.64 -15.04
CA ASP A 44 -15.71 9.48 -16.01
C ASP A 44 -16.59 8.67 -16.99
N LYS A 45 -16.27 7.38 -17.18
CA LYS A 45 -17.06 6.43 -17.99
C LYS A 45 -18.16 5.71 -17.22
N GLY A 46 -18.35 6.05 -15.94
CA GLY A 46 -19.42 5.54 -15.09
C GLY A 46 -19.09 4.27 -14.29
N GLY A 47 -18.04 3.54 -14.62
CA GLY A 47 -17.63 2.35 -13.85
C GLY A 47 -17.13 2.73 -12.46
N LEU A 48 -17.56 1.99 -11.42
CA LEU A 48 -17.00 2.13 -10.09
C LEU A 48 -15.71 1.32 -10.00
N VAL A 49 -14.66 1.95 -9.51
CA VAL A 49 -13.38 1.31 -9.16
C VAL A 49 -13.28 1.27 -7.65
N PHE A 50 -13.09 0.10 -7.09
CA PHE A 50 -13.00 -0.09 -5.65
C PHE A 50 -12.03 -1.21 -5.30
N GLY A 51 -11.58 -1.21 -4.05
CA GLY A 51 -10.63 -2.16 -3.50
C GLY A 51 -10.23 -1.74 -2.09
N GLY A 52 -9.12 -2.24 -1.57
CA GLY A 52 -8.58 -1.74 -0.31
C GLY A 52 -8.06 -2.80 0.64
N ASP A 53 -8.45 -4.04 0.46
CA ASP A 53 -7.94 -5.13 1.27
C ASP A 53 -6.84 -5.91 0.54
N LEU A 54 -5.99 -6.56 1.30
CA LEU A 54 -4.83 -7.29 0.80
C LEU A 54 -4.79 -8.72 1.36
N ASP A 55 -4.08 -9.59 0.67
CA ASP A 55 -3.84 -10.94 1.15
C ASP A 55 -3.05 -10.91 2.46
N GLY A 56 -3.52 -11.65 3.46
CA GLY A 56 -2.88 -11.76 4.79
C GLY A 56 -1.61 -12.62 4.80
N TYR A 57 -0.98 -12.86 3.66
CA TYR A 57 0.23 -13.66 3.53
C TYR A 57 1.15 -13.15 2.43
N ASN A 58 2.44 -13.39 2.61
CA ASN A 58 3.45 -13.00 1.63
C ASN A 58 3.25 -13.76 0.31
N SER A 59 3.07 -13.03 -0.78
CA SER A 59 2.79 -13.59 -2.11
C SER A 59 3.30 -12.69 -3.22
N TYR A 60 3.75 -13.32 -4.30
CA TYR A 60 4.10 -12.64 -5.56
C TYR A 60 3.07 -12.89 -6.67
N ALA A 61 1.90 -13.42 -6.32
CA ALA A 61 0.81 -13.61 -7.28
C ALA A 61 0.29 -12.27 -7.80
N GLN A 62 0.11 -12.13 -9.10
CA GLN A 62 -0.45 -10.93 -9.73
C GLN A 62 -1.91 -11.14 -10.14
N ARG A 63 -2.66 -11.83 -9.31
CA ARG A 63 -4.06 -12.15 -9.55
C ARG A 63 -4.85 -12.08 -8.25
N GLY A 64 -6.13 -11.79 -8.37
CA GLY A 64 -7.04 -11.79 -7.24
C GLY A 64 -7.38 -13.20 -6.73
N ASN A 65 -7.98 -13.24 -5.55
CA ASN A 65 -8.57 -14.42 -4.95
C ASN A 65 -10.00 -14.14 -4.46
N LEU A 66 -10.78 -15.19 -4.26
CA LEU A 66 -12.18 -15.07 -3.86
C LEU A 66 -12.39 -14.53 -2.44
N PRO A 67 -11.64 -14.94 -1.41
CA PRO A 67 -11.84 -14.41 -0.06
C PRO A 67 -11.74 -12.90 0.04
N ILE A 68 -10.73 -12.30 -0.56
CA ILE A 68 -10.56 -10.83 -0.59
C ILE A 68 -11.67 -10.18 -1.41
N PHE A 69 -12.05 -10.79 -2.54
CA PHE A 69 -13.18 -10.30 -3.32
C PHE A 69 -14.46 -10.24 -2.48
N GLU A 70 -14.81 -11.32 -1.78
CA GLU A 70 -16.01 -11.39 -0.93
C GLU A 70 -15.97 -10.33 0.18
N HIS A 71 -14.83 -10.16 0.83
CA HIS A 71 -14.66 -9.16 1.90
C HIS A 71 -14.85 -7.73 1.38
N VAL A 72 -14.15 -7.36 0.32
CA VAL A 72 -14.23 -6.01 -0.26
C VAL A 72 -15.62 -5.73 -0.87
N ALA A 73 -16.25 -6.73 -1.51
CA ALA A 73 -17.61 -6.60 -2.03
C ALA A 73 -18.64 -6.42 -0.89
N ALA A 74 -18.49 -7.15 0.21
CA ALA A 74 -19.35 -6.99 1.39
C ALA A 74 -19.20 -5.59 2.00
N ALA A 75 -17.99 -5.07 2.13
CA ALA A 75 -17.73 -3.72 2.60
C ALA A 75 -18.36 -2.67 1.66
N ALA A 76 -18.21 -2.84 0.34
CA ALA A 76 -18.81 -1.94 -0.64
C ALA A 76 -20.34 -1.91 -0.56
N VAL A 77 -20.98 -3.07 -0.42
CA VAL A 77 -22.44 -3.19 -0.29
C VAL A 77 -22.93 -2.66 1.06
N THR A 78 -22.16 -2.84 2.12
CA THR A 78 -22.49 -2.28 3.44
C THR A 78 -22.54 -0.76 3.39
N MET A 79 -21.56 -0.13 2.74
CA MET A 79 -21.51 1.33 2.60
C MET A 79 -22.50 1.85 1.55
N PHE A 80 -22.70 1.12 0.48
CA PHE A 80 -23.58 1.48 -0.64
C PHE A 80 -24.49 0.32 -1.02
N PRO A 81 -25.62 0.09 -0.31
CA PRO A 81 -26.51 -1.06 -0.55
C PRO A 81 -27.02 -1.20 -1.99
N ASN A 82 -27.14 -0.10 -2.71
CA ASN A 82 -27.57 -0.09 -4.10
C ASN A 82 -26.58 -0.80 -5.05
N LEU A 83 -25.33 -1.00 -4.62
CA LEU A 83 -24.30 -1.69 -5.42
C LEU A 83 -24.50 -3.21 -5.48
N SER A 84 -25.34 -3.78 -4.62
CA SER A 84 -25.59 -5.22 -4.54
C SER A 84 -26.07 -5.88 -5.85
N ARG A 85 -26.58 -5.09 -6.78
CA ARG A 85 -27.10 -5.58 -8.08
C ARG A 85 -26.13 -5.38 -9.24
N LEU A 86 -24.98 -4.76 -9.00
CA LEU A 86 -24.03 -4.45 -10.06
C LEU A 86 -23.20 -5.66 -10.44
N LYS A 87 -22.89 -5.75 -11.71
CA LYS A 87 -21.96 -6.75 -12.23
C LYS A 87 -20.54 -6.24 -12.16
N LEU A 88 -19.66 -7.10 -11.70
CA LEU A 88 -18.22 -6.88 -11.81
C LEU A 88 -17.75 -7.28 -13.20
N LEU A 89 -17.00 -6.40 -13.84
CA LEU A 89 -16.42 -6.66 -15.15
C LEU A 89 -15.01 -7.22 -15.06
N ARG A 90 -14.24 -6.77 -14.08
CA ARG A 90 -12.85 -7.19 -13.88
C ARG A 90 -12.45 -7.11 -12.42
N ASN A 91 -11.49 -7.97 -12.07
CA ASN A 91 -10.60 -7.78 -10.93
C ASN A 91 -9.15 -7.93 -11.39
N TRP A 92 -8.25 -7.33 -10.64
CA TRP A 92 -6.81 -7.51 -10.80
C TRP A 92 -6.11 -7.39 -9.46
N GLY A 93 -4.91 -7.93 -9.37
CA GLY A 93 -4.06 -7.83 -8.20
C GLY A 93 -2.75 -7.16 -8.55
N GLY A 94 -2.23 -6.35 -7.63
CA GLY A 94 -0.91 -5.75 -7.69
C GLY A 94 -0.11 -6.10 -6.43
N ILE A 95 1.18 -6.31 -6.59
CA ILE A 95 2.06 -6.61 -5.46
C ILE A 95 2.44 -5.30 -4.78
N MET A 96 2.21 -5.23 -3.49
CA MET A 96 2.65 -4.14 -2.62
C MET A 96 3.88 -4.57 -1.82
N ASP A 97 4.84 -3.68 -1.69
CA ASP A 97 5.99 -3.81 -0.80
C ASP A 97 5.62 -3.29 0.59
N MET A 98 5.30 -4.21 1.48
CA MET A 98 4.86 -3.90 2.84
C MET A 98 6.04 -3.97 3.81
N SER A 99 6.43 -2.82 4.38
CA SER A 99 7.36 -2.80 5.52
C SER A 99 6.63 -3.27 6.78
N MET A 100 7.37 -3.82 7.74
CA MET A 100 6.77 -4.44 8.93
C MET A 100 6.04 -3.43 9.83
N ASP A 101 6.44 -2.16 9.81
CA ASP A 101 5.85 -1.09 10.61
C ASP A 101 4.95 -0.14 9.80
N GLY A 102 4.69 -0.44 8.52
CA GLY A 102 3.85 0.40 7.66
C GLY A 102 4.52 1.65 7.11
N SER A 103 5.73 1.97 7.54
CA SER A 103 6.49 3.16 7.12
C SER A 103 7.57 2.83 6.11
N PRO A 104 7.87 3.71 5.13
CA PRO A 104 8.88 3.43 4.12
C PRO A 104 10.30 3.34 4.69
N ILE A 105 11.20 2.77 3.91
CA ILE A 105 12.64 2.76 4.16
C ILE A 105 13.29 3.69 3.16
N ILE A 106 13.81 4.82 3.64
CA ILE A 106 14.48 5.84 2.80
C ILE A 106 15.82 6.16 3.45
N CYS A 107 16.88 5.44 3.11
CA CYS A 107 18.16 5.59 3.79
C CYS A 107 19.34 5.10 2.94
N LYS A 108 20.52 5.28 3.49
CA LYS A 108 21.73 4.60 3.01
C LYS A 108 21.62 3.11 3.32
N GLY A 109 22.00 2.29 2.38
CA GLY A 109 22.13 0.85 2.58
C GLY A 109 23.43 0.44 3.30
N PRO A 110 23.60 -0.85 3.58
CA PRO A 110 24.77 -1.35 4.32
C PRO A 110 26.08 -1.34 3.50
N LEU A 111 26.00 -1.16 2.19
CA LEU A 111 27.18 -1.08 1.32
C LEU A 111 27.43 0.37 0.88
N PRO A 112 28.68 0.82 0.76
CA PRO A 112 29.00 2.11 0.20
C PRO A 112 28.38 2.31 -1.18
N GLY A 113 27.70 3.45 -1.39
CA GLY A 113 27.02 3.77 -2.64
C GLY A 113 25.68 3.08 -2.86
N LEU A 114 25.22 2.24 -1.94
CA LEU A 114 23.87 1.67 -1.96
C LEU A 114 22.92 2.58 -1.18
N TYR A 115 21.81 2.94 -1.81
CA TYR A 115 20.71 3.68 -1.19
C TYR A 115 19.42 2.91 -1.34
N LEU A 116 18.56 3.00 -0.34
CA LEU A 116 17.29 2.27 -0.25
C LEU A 116 16.12 3.25 -0.29
N ASN A 117 15.14 2.95 -1.12
CA ASN A 117 13.84 3.64 -1.15
C ASN A 117 12.78 2.58 -1.47
N ALA A 118 12.16 2.00 -0.45
CA ALA A 118 11.27 0.84 -0.57
C ALA A 118 10.31 0.73 0.62
N GLY A 119 9.41 -0.26 0.59
CA GLY A 119 8.49 -0.53 1.70
C GLY A 119 7.41 0.53 1.85
N TRP A 120 6.87 1.04 0.77
CA TRP A 120 5.95 2.19 0.76
C TRP A 120 4.51 1.85 1.15
N CYS A 121 4.17 0.59 1.29
CA CYS A 121 2.83 0.17 1.71
C CYS A 121 1.73 0.87 0.88
N TYR A 122 0.80 1.56 1.56
CA TYR A 122 -0.29 2.31 0.93
C TYR A 122 0.08 3.74 0.50
N GLY A 123 1.27 4.23 0.88
CA GLY A 123 1.64 5.65 0.81
C GLY A 123 2.39 6.07 -0.45
N GLY A 124 2.88 5.13 -1.24
CA GLY A 124 3.90 5.39 -2.26
C GLY A 124 3.53 6.43 -3.31
N PHE A 125 2.37 6.30 -3.93
CA PHE A 125 1.97 7.20 -5.02
C PHE A 125 1.86 8.66 -4.57
N LYS A 126 1.14 8.92 -3.48
CA LYS A 126 0.93 10.28 -2.96
C LYS A 126 2.21 10.93 -2.43
N ALA A 127 3.13 10.13 -1.92
CA ALA A 127 4.39 10.62 -1.36
C ALA A 127 5.50 10.82 -2.41
N THR A 128 5.32 10.36 -3.65
CA THR A 128 6.35 10.35 -4.69
C THR A 128 7.13 11.68 -4.83
N PRO A 129 6.49 12.87 -4.88
CA PRO A 129 7.25 14.12 -5.06
C PRO A 129 8.18 14.42 -3.87
N ALA A 130 7.67 14.32 -2.65
CA ALA A 130 8.46 14.62 -1.45
C ALA A 130 9.52 13.55 -1.20
N ALA A 131 9.17 12.29 -1.38
CA ALA A 131 10.09 11.16 -1.24
C ALA A 131 11.24 11.24 -2.24
N GLY A 132 10.93 11.53 -3.51
CA GLY A 132 11.93 11.68 -4.55
C GLY A 132 12.91 12.81 -4.25
N TRP A 133 12.41 13.94 -3.76
CA TRP A 133 13.24 15.07 -3.37
C TRP A 133 14.15 14.75 -2.17
N CYS A 134 13.61 14.19 -1.11
CA CYS A 134 14.39 13.77 0.07
C CYS A 134 15.43 12.70 -0.26
N PHE A 135 15.07 11.75 -1.13
CA PHE A 135 15.97 10.70 -1.56
C PHE A 135 17.11 11.24 -2.43
N ALA A 136 16.82 12.16 -3.36
CA ALA A 136 17.83 12.85 -4.15
C ALA A 136 18.80 13.64 -3.26
N TYR A 137 18.30 14.33 -2.24
CA TYR A 137 19.13 15.00 -1.24
C TYR A 137 20.04 14.00 -0.52
N THR A 138 19.49 12.88 -0.05
CA THR A 138 20.26 11.85 0.64
C THR A 138 21.40 11.30 -0.22
N ILE A 139 21.15 11.08 -1.51
CA ILE A 139 22.18 10.61 -2.45
C ILE A 139 23.24 11.70 -2.67
N ALA A 140 22.82 12.95 -2.90
CA ALA A 140 23.74 14.03 -3.25
C ALA A 140 24.63 14.50 -2.09
N LYS A 141 24.12 14.41 -0.87
CA LYS A 141 24.82 14.85 0.34
C LYS A 141 25.45 13.71 1.14
N ASP A 142 25.10 12.48 0.79
CA ASP A 142 25.47 11.26 1.54
C ASP A 142 24.99 11.28 3.02
N GLU A 143 23.93 12.04 3.29
CA GLU A 143 23.29 12.17 4.62
C GLU A 143 21.77 12.27 4.48
N PRO A 144 20.98 11.81 5.46
CA PRO A 144 19.52 11.88 5.36
C PRO A 144 19.03 13.33 5.46
N HIS A 145 18.00 13.66 4.69
CA HIS A 145 17.26 14.89 4.90
C HIS A 145 16.43 14.83 6.19
N ASN A 146 16.17 15.94 6.86
CA ASN A 146 15.42 16.00 8.13
C ASN A 146 14.06 15.31 8.05
N LEU A 147 13.36 15.39 6.91
CA LEU A 147 12.05 14.77 6.73
C LEU A 147 12.10 13.24 6.61
N ASN A 148 13.22 12.66 6.21
CA ASN A 148 13.38 11.21 6.08
C ASN A 148 14.39 10.61 7.06
N ALA A 149 14.90 11.38 7.99
CA ALA A 149 15.93 10.91 8.94
C ALA A 149 15.47 9.74 9.82
N ALA A 150 14.16 9.64 10.10
CA ALA A 150 13.61 8.54 10.89
C ALA A 150 13.40 7.25 10.08
N PHE A 151 13.32 7.32 8.77
CA PHE A 151 12.97 6.19 7.88
C PHE A 151 14.16 5.28 7.57
N THR A 152 14.97 4.99 8.57
CA THR A 152 16.18 4.15 8.43
C THR A 152 15.85 2.67 8.45
N LEU A 153 16.72 1.85 7.83
CA LEU A 153 16.64 0.40 7.94
C LEU A 153 16.89 -0.09 9.36
N ASP A 154 17.80 0.59 10.09
CA ASP A 154 18.25 0.19 11.43
C ASP A 154 17.13 0.28 12.49
N ARG A 155 16.05 1.01 12.23
CA ARG A 155 14.92 1.11 13.16
C ARG A 155 14.32 -0.25 13.51
N PHE A 156 14.30 -1.19 12.57
CA PHE A 156 13.79 -2.56 12.77
C PHE A 156 14.70 -3.42 13.64
N TYR A 157 15.97 -3.07 13.75
CA TYR A 157 16.94 -3.81 14.58
C TYR A 157 17.12 -3.18 15.96
N ASN A 158 16.73 -1.92 16.12
CA ASN A 158 16.91 -1.14 17.35
C ASN A 158 15.61 -0.93 18.13
N GLY A 159 14.50 -1.55 17.71
CA GLY A 159 13.18 -1.38 18.33
C GLY A 159 12.64 0.05 18.27
N ARG A 160 12.97 0.80 17.22
CA ARG A 160 12.50 2.17 16.98
C ARG A 160 11.53 2.22 15.79
N GLU A 161 10.70 1.22 15.67
CA GLU A 161 9.71 1.12 14.61
C GLU A 161 8.77 2.33 14.63
N LEU A 162 8.36 2.76 13.42
CA LEU A 162 7.45 3.87 13.21
C LEU A 162 6.07 3.27 12.95
N ASP A 163 5.27 3.13 14.01
CA ASP A 163 3.91 2.60 13.85
C ASP A 163 2.99 3.65 13.20
N GLU A 164 2.58 3.41 11.98
CA GLU A 164 1.58 4.21 11.26
C GLU A 164 0.15 3.66 11.46
N GLY A 165 -0.20 3.27 12.67
CA GLY A 165 -1.58 2.94 13.03
C GLY A 165 -2.13 1.71 12.31
N GLY A 166 -1.34 0.66 12.19
CA GLY A 166 -1.76 -0.60 11.57
C GLY A 166 -1.62 -0.64 10.05
N ALA A 167 -0.82 0.25 9.46
CA ALA A 167 -0.51 0.23 8.02
C ALA A 167 0.51 -0.85 7.64
N GLY A 168 1.03 -1.61 8.58
CA GLY A 168 1.89 -2.77 8.33
C GLY A 168 1.10 -3.98 7.80
N PRO A 169 1.81 -5.05 7.38
CA PRO A 169 1.18 -6.24 6.77
C PRO A 169 0.37 -7.07 7.77
N TYR A 170 0.63 -6.92 9.04
CA TYR A 170 -0.09 -7.58 10.12
C TYR A 170 -0.88 -6.56 10.93
N PRO A 171 -2.12 -6.88 11.35
CA PRO A 171 -2.85 -6.01 12.26
C PRO A 171 -2.00 -5.82 13.52
N ALA A 172 -1.89 -4.58 13.98
CA ALA A 172 -1.31 -4.30 15.28
C ALA A 172 -1.97 -5.21 16.31
N HIS A 173 -1.18 -5.93 17.08
CA HIS A 173 -1.70 -6.81 18.12
C HIS A 173 -2.61 -5.98 19.04
N GLN A 174 -3.92 -6.26 18.95
CA GLN A 174 -4.91 -5.76 19.88
C GLN A 174 -4.71 -6.40 21.24
#